data_6b25d855b0b07c1000677b5b3ca62c27
#
_entry.id   6b25d855b0b07c1000677b5b3ca62c27
#
_cell.length_a   1.000
_cell.length_b   1.000
_cell.length_c   1.000
_cell.angle_alpha   90.00
_cell.angle_beta   90.00
_cell.angle_gamma   90.00
#
_symmetry.space_group_name_H-M   'P 1'
#
loop_
_entity.id
_entity.type
_entity.pdbx_description
1 polymer ?
#
loop_
_entity_poly.entity_id
_entity_poly.type
_entity_poly.pdbx_seq_one_letter_code
_entity_poly.pdbx_strand_id
1 'polypeptide(L)'
;VDREERPDVDKVYMNAVQLMTGKGGWPLNCITLPDGRPVFGGTYFTKDQWSKILKDVSKLYQENPQKVEEFAQRVTEGIQTSELITLNKEEAVFKNEDIIAAINQSKGQLDTINGSFIGAPKFPMPNSIDYLLRYQYQFNDPDLAGYIQNSLTKMAYGGIYDQIGGGFSRYSVDDRWHIPHFEKMLYDNAQLVSIYSKAYLQDKNELYKNVVQETLGFVNDELNANNGAFYSSLDADSKNENDELEEGVFYSWTKQELQSLIKEYDLFADYYNVNDFGFWEKDLYVLTRNQSNIEFAKKNNLTNKELNQQKADWKATLTLARNKRNKPNLDDKILTSWNALMLQGYIDAYRAFDDNEYLDKAVKIAEFLVKNQLRGDGGLNRNFKNGKSTINGYAEDYATVIQAFISLHEVTLNEKWLLLSKEIMEYTITHFFDSTSGMFFYTSNEDPNLIARKTEVIDGVISSSNSIIGNNLFKLGHYFSDKKMTKISEQMLNNLKIEITKNPLGYSNWMHLMTNLTQPFYE
;
A
#
# COMPACT_ATOMS: atom_id res chain seq x y z
N VAL A 1 1.02 -16.98 13.07
CA VAL A 1 1.69 -15.67 13.18
C VAL A 1 0.88 -14.65 12.41
N ASP A 2 0.57 -13.52 13.04
CA ASP A 2 -0.02 -12.37 12.34
C ASP A 2 1.06 -11.72 11.47
N ARG A 3 0.85 -11.69 10.15
CA ARG A 3 1.83 -11.19 9.19
C ARG A 3 1.99 -9.67 9.24
N GLU A 4 1.00 -8.94 9.69
CA GLU A 4 1.04 -7.48 9.76
C GLU A 4 1.79 -7.00 11.02
N GLU A 5 1.73 -7.78 12.09
CA GLU A 5 2.53 -7.56 13.30
C GLU A 5 3.95 -8.14 13.19
N ARG A 6 4.12 -9.27 12.47
CA ARG A 6 5.41 -9.96 12.28
C ARG A 6 5.74 -10.15 10.78
N PRO A 7 5.86 -9.04 10.03
CA PRO A 7 6.23 -9.10 8.61
C PRO A 7 7.65 -9.68 8.39
N ASP A 8 8.52 -9.61 9.39
CA ASP A 8 9.84 -10.22 9.38
C ASP A 8 9.76 -11.75 9.21
N VAL A 9 8.88 -12.40 9.97
CA VAL A 9 8.62 -13.85 9.89
C VAL A 9 7.96 -14.19 8.56
N ASP A 10 6.93 -13.43 8.16
CA ASP A 10 6.21 -13.64 6.91
C ASP A 10 7.15 -13.59 5.69
N LYS A 11 7.98 -12.56 5.59
CA LYS A 11 8.94 -12.37 4.48
C LYS A 11 9.95 -13.53 4.36
N VAL A 12 10.49 -13.98 5.48
CA VAL A 12 11.47 -15.09 5.50
C VAL A 12 10.82 -16.39 5.02
N TYR A 13 9.64 -16.73 5.54
CA TYR A 13 8.99 -18.00 5.18
C TYR A 13 8.25 -17.93 3.84
N MET A 14 7.81 -16.77 3.38
CA MET A 14 7.33 -16.56 2.01
C MET A 14 8.45 -16.86 1.01
N ASN A 15 9.65 -16.34 1.26
CA ASN A 15 10.83 -16.64 0.42
C ASN A 15 11.18 -18.13 0.44
N ALA A 16 11.11 -18.78 1.62
CA ALA A 16 11.28 -20.21 1.73
C ALA A 16 10.30 -20.99 0.85
N VAL A 17 9.01 -20.65 0.91
CA VAL A 17 7.96 -21.31 0.12
C VAL A 17 8.15 -21.05 -1.37
N GLN A 18 8.51 -19.84 -1.77
CA GLN A 18 8.81 -19.51 -3.17
C GLN A 18 10.01 -20.29 -3.71
N LEU A 19 11.08 -20.45 -2.92
CA LEU A 19 12.25 -21.27 -3.31
C LEU A 19 11.89 -22.76 -3.45
N MET A 20 11.02 -23.27 -2.58
CA MET A 20 10.62 -24.68 -2.62
C MET A 20 9.60 -25.02 -3.70
N THR A 21 8.68 -24.09 -4.02
CA THR A 21 7.50 -24.38 -4.86
C THR A 21 7.42 -23.56 -6.16
N GLY A 22 8.24 -22.52 -6.28
CA GLY A 22 8.16 -21.52 -7.37
C GLY A 22 6.98 -20.57 -7.25
N LYS A 23 6.16 -20.66 -6.21
CA LYS A 23 4.96 -19.84 -5.99
C LYS A 23 4.89 -19.40 -4.53
N GLY A 24 4.23 -18.26 -4.28
CA GLY A 24 3.93 -17.75 -2.95
C GLY A 24 2.48 -17.30 -2.84
N GLY A 25 2.03 -17.00 -1.64
CA GLY A 25 0.67 -16.52 -1.37
C GLY A 25 0.19 -16.90 0.02
N TRP A 26 -0.96 -16.39 0.38
CA TRP A 26 -1.62 -16.70 1.66
C TRP A 26 -2.91 -17.49 1.42
N PRO A 27 -3.30 -18.35 2.41
CA PRO A 27 -2.62 -18.61 3.68
C PRO A 27 -1.24 -19.25 3.49
N LEU A 28 -0.22 -18.74 4.17
CA LEU A 28 1.15 -19.25 4.12
C LEU A 28 1.34 -20.33 5.21
N ASN A 29 1.73 -21.53 4.80
CA ASN A 29 2.02 -22.64 5.69
C ASN A 29 3.48 -23.07 5.53
N CYS A 30 4.21 -23.16 6.64
CA CYS A 30 5.59 -23.63 6.65
C CYS A 30 5.82 -24.54 7.87
N ILE A 31 6.41 -25.70 7.66
CA ILE A 31 6.88 -26.60 8.72
C ILE A 31 8.37 -26.39 8.87
N THR A 32 8.84 -26.19 10.10
CA THR A 32 10.24 -25.91 10.40
C THR A 32 10.82 -26.92 11.39
N LEU A 33 12.13 -27.01 11.40
CA LEU A 33 12.87 -27.57 12.55
C LEU A 33 12.73 -26.64 13.76
N PRO A 34 13.05 -27.12 14.98
CA PRO A 34 12.96 -26.29 16.20
C PRO A 34 13.81 -25.01 16.16
N ASP A 35 14.84 -24.97 15.34
CA ASP A 35 15.70 -23.80 15.13
C ASP A 35 15.20 -22.82 14.06
N GLY A 36 14.02 -23.09 13.49
CA GLY A 36 13.37 -22.24 12.48
C GLY A 36 13.73 -22.59 11.02
N ARG A 37 14.67 -23.49 10.75
CA ARG A 37 14.99 -23.88 9.37
C ARG A 37 13.82 -24.61 8.69
N PRO A 38 13.37 -24.16 7.48
CA PRO A 38 12.17 -24.70 6.83
C PRO A 38 12.42 -26.07 6.19
N VAL A 39 11.46 -26.98 6.37
CA VAL A 39 11.51 -28.34 5.81
C VAL A 39 10.39 -28.62 4.82
N PHE A 40 9.29 -27.88 4.91
CA PHE A 40 8.15 -27.96 4.00
C PHE A 40 7.41 -26.64 3.97
N GLY A 41 6.82 -26.28 2.83
CA GLY A 41 5.98 -25.09 2.73
C GLY A 41 5.03 -25.12 1.54
N GLY A 42 3.99 -24.30 1.63
CA GLY A 42 2.98 -24.12 0.62
C GLY A 42 1.90 -23.14 1.05
N THR A 43 0.88 -22.96 0.22
CA THR A 43 -0.18 -21.98 0.48
C THR A 43 -1.44 -22.64 1.03
N TYR A 44 -2.37 -22.98 0.20
CA TYR A 44 -3.65 -23.57 0.61
C TYR A 44 -3.61 -25.10 0.57
N PHE A 45 -4.13 -25.74 1.61
CA PHE A 45 -4.32 -27.19 1.70
C PHE A 45 -5.70 -27.52 2.25
N THR A 46 -6.36 -28.53 1.68
CA THR A 46 -7.54 -29.11 2.31
C THR A 46 -7.16 -29.82 3.61
N LYS A 47 -8.12 -30.07 4.51
CA LYS A 47 -7.90 -30.77 5.80
C LYS A 47 -7.19 -32.13 5.60
N ASP A 48 -7.60 -32.90 4.59
CA ASP A 48 -7.03 -34.22 4.35
C ASP A 48 -5.61 -34.13 3.80
N GLN A 49 -5.36 -33.20 2.88
CA GLN A 49 -4.01 -32.91 2.36
C GLN A 49 -3.08 -32.51 3.49
N TRP A 50 -3.51 -31.57 4.35
CA TRP A 50 -2.69 -31.10 5.47
C TRP A 50 -2.41 -32.21 6.48
N SER A 51 -3.42 -33.02 6.82
CA SER A 51 -3.24 -34.17 7.71
C SER A 51 -2.25 -35.21 7.17
N LYS A 52 -2.26 -35.43 5.85
CA LYS A 52 -1.30 -36.32 5.18
C LYS A 52 0.12 -35.74 5.22
N ILE A 53 0.28 -34.46 4.86
CA ILE A 53 1.57 -33.76 4.88
C ILE A 53 2.23 -33.85 6.25
N LEU A 54 1.48 -33.55 7.33
CA LEU A 54 2.00 -33.62 8.69
C LEU A 54 2.51 -35.03 9.06
N LYS A 55 1.79 -36.08 8.66
CA LYS A 55 2.19 -37.49 8.89
C LYS A 55 3.44 -37.84 8.08
N ASP A 56 3.48 -37.45 6.80
CA ASP A 56 4.58 -37.78 5.90
C ASP A 56 5.88 -37.06 6.32
N VAL A 57 5.81 -35.77 6.69
CA VAL A 57 6.97 -35.01 7.19
C VAL A 57 7.46 -35.57 8.52
N SER A 58 6.54 -35.87 9.46
CA SER A 58 6.89 -36.46 10.75
C SER A 58 7.58 -37.82 10.57
N LYS A 59 7.04 -38.70 9.72
CA LYS A 59 7.64 -39.98 9.40
C LYS A 59 9.03 -39.85 8.79
N LEU A 60 9.18 -38.95 7.80
CA LEU A 60 10.46 -38.70 7.16
C LEU A 60 11.52 -38.21 8.16
N TYR A 61 11.13 -37.33 9.08
CA TYR A 61 12.04 -36.86 10.13
C TYR A 61 12.46 -37.96 11.10
N GLN A 62 11.54 -38.87 11.45
CA GLN A 62 11.86 -40.02 12.33
C GLN A 62 12.76 -41.07 11.64
N GLU A 63 12.51 -41.34 10.34
CA GLU A 63 13.26 -42.37 9.61
C GLU A 63 14.59 -41.89 9.05
N ASN A 64 14.68 -40.61 8.66
CA ASN A 64 15.85 -40.02 8.00
C ASN A 64 16.13 -38.57 8.46
N PRO A 65 16.40 -38.30 9.75
CA PRO A 65 16.56 -36.94 10.27
C PRO A 65 17.69 -36.18 9.56
N GLN A 66 18.81 -36.84 9.26
CA GLN A 66 19.94 -36.22 8.57
C GLN A 66 19.55 -35.66 7.19
N LYS A 67 18.75 -36.39 6.43
CA LYS A 67 18.27 -35.94 5.11
C LYS A 67 17.35 -34.72 5.22
N VAL A 68 16.54 -34.65 6.26
CA VAL A 68 15.66 -33.51 6.53
C VAL A 68 16.49 -32.27 6.93
N GLU A 69 17.52 -32.46 7.77
CA GLU A 69 18.43 -31.39 8.17
C GLU A 69 19.25 -30.85 6.99
N GLU A 70 19.78 -31.72 6.12
CA GLU A 70 20.49 -31.33 4.89
C GLU A 70 19.59 -30.52 3.93
N PHE A 71 18.33 -30.91 3.81
CA PHE A 71 17.35 -30.16 3.00
C PHE A 71 17.08 -28.80 3.63
N ALA A 72 16.78 -28.73 4.92
CA ALA A 72 16.52 -27.49 5.66
C ALA A 72 17.72 -26.53 5.55
N GLN A 73 18.94 -27.05 5.65
CA GLN A 73 20.16 -26.26 5.49
C GLN A 73 20.26 -25.64 4.08
N ARG A 74 20.05 -26.42 3.02
CA ARG A 74 20.09 -25.90 1.63
C ARG A 74 19.03 -24.83 1.37
N VAL A 75 17.80 -25.01 1.89
CA VAL A 75 16.76 -23.98 1.75
C VAL A 75 17.15 -22.71 2.51
N THR A 76 17.70 -22.85 3.71
CA THR A 76 18.19 -21.71 4.52
C THR A 76 19.30 -20.95 3.80
N GLU A 77 20.29 -21.64 3.23
CA GLU A 77 21.34 -21.02 2.43
C GLU A 77 20.76 -20.31 1.18
N GLY A 78 19.77 -20.92 0.54
CA GLY A 78 19.02 -20.28 -0.55
C GLY A 78 18.33 -18.98 -0.14
N ILE A 79 17.68 -18.96 1.05
CA ILE A 79 17.05 -17.77 1.59
C ILE A 79 18.08 -16.68 1.89
N GLN A 80 19.22 -17.05 2.50
CA GLN A 80 20.30 -16.12 2.85
C GLN A 80 20.98 -15.50 1.63
N THR A 81 21.01 -16.22 0.51
CA THR A 81 21.70 -15.77 -0.72
C THR A 81 20.77 -15.12 -1.74
N SER A 82 19.45 -15.35 -1.66
CA SER A 82 18.47 -14.91 -2.68
C SER A 82 18.36 -13.39 -2.85
N GLU A 83 18.74 -12.60 -1.84
CA GLU A 83 18.59 -11.14 -1.82
C GLU A 83 19.91 -10.43 -1.47
N LEU A 84 21.04 -11.06 -1.77
CA LEU A 84 22.34 -10.44 -1.57
C LEU A 84 22.52 -9.27 -2.54
N ILE A 85 22.63 -8.07 -2.00
CA ILE A 85 23.00 -6.88 -2.75
C ILE A 85 24.49 -6.66 -2.59
N THR A 86 25.17 -6.57 -3.72
CA THR A 86 26.62 -6.32 -3.74
C THR A 86 26.88 -4.82 -3.77
N LEU A 87 27.79 -4.36 -2.92
CA LEU A 87 28.27 -2.97 -2.94
C LEU A 87 28.91 -2.66 -4.30
N ASN A 88 28.28 -1.77 -5.06
CA ASN A 88 28.85 -1.28 -6.31
C ASN A 88 29.95 -0.26 -6.01
N LYS A 89 31.18 -0.57 -6.42
CA LYS A 89 32.37 0.27 -6.21
C LYS A 89 32.67 1.20 -7.36
N GLU A 90 31.89 1.13 -8.44
CA GLU A 90 32.04 2.03 -9.57
C GLU A 90 31.54 3.44 -9.20
N GLU A 91 32.02 4.45 -9.90
CA GLU A 91 31.56 5.82 -9.71
C GLU A 91 30.06 5.92 -10.01
N ALA A 92 29.34 6.56 -9.10
CA ALA A 92 27.90 6.78 -9.25
C ALA A 92 27.65 7.85 -10.33
N VAL A 93 27.13 7.43 -11.46
CA VAL A 93 26.75 8.32 -12.57
C VAL A 93 25.30 8.06 -12.94
N PHE A 94 24.45 9.08 -12.78
CA PHE A 94 23.04 9.03 -13.14
C PHE A 94 22.74 10.09 -14.21
N LYS A 95 21.91 9.72 -15.20
CA LYS A 95 21.59 10.58 -16.35
C LYS A 95 20.10 10.57 -16.65
N ASN A 96 19.59 11.68 -17.12
CA ASN A 96 18.19 11.79 -17.58
C ASN A 96 17.87 10.83 -18.73
N GLU A 97 18.85 10.60 -19.62
CA GLU A 97 18.69 9.67 -20.74
C GLU A 97 18.41 8.23 -20.26
N ASP A 98 19.05 7.80 -19.14
CA ASP A 98 18.81 6.49 -18.54
C ASP A 98 17.36 6.38 -18.00
N ILE A 99 16.86 7.45 -17.37
CA ILE A 99 15.48 7.55 -16.87
C ILE A 99 14.48 7.46 -18.02
N ILE A 100 14.68 8.26 -19.06
CA ILE A 100 13.80 8.32 -20.23
C ILE A 100 13.77 6.97 -20.95
N ALA A 101 14.93 6.33 -21.15
CA ALA A 101 15.03 5.03 -21.79
C ALA A 101 14.31 3.93 -21.00
N ALA A 102 14.52 3.88 -19.65
CA ALA A 102 13.89 2.93 -18.78
C ALA A 102 12.35 3.05 -18.78
N ILE A 103 11.82 4.27 -18.65
CA ILE A 103 10.37 4.50 -18.68
C ILE A 103 9.78 4.15 -20.05
N ASN A 104 10.41 4.55 -21.16
CA ASN A 104 9.92 4.19 -22.49
C ASN A 104 9.87 2.67 -22.70
N GLN A 105 10.85 1.91 -22.21
CA GLN A 105 10.87 0.47 -22.27
C GLN A 105 9.73 -0.16 -21.45
N SER A 106 9.35 0.45 -20.33
CA SER A 106 8.31 -0.08 -19.43
C SER A 106 6.88 0.23 -19.86
N LYS A 107 6.66 1.18 -20.79
CA LYS A 107 5.31 1.54 -21.27
C LYS A 107 4.49 0.36 -21.79
N GLY A 108 5.13 -0.69 -22.31
CA GLY A 108 4.45 -1.91 -22.76
C GLY A 108 3.79 -2.75 -21.66
N GLN A 109 4.09 -2.47 -20.38
CA GLN A 109 3.47 -3.14 -19.23
C GLN A 109 2.18 -2.44 -18.75
N LEU A 110 1.92 -1.23 -19.26
CA LEU A 110 0.82 -0.37 -18.83
C LEU A 110 -0.48 -0.74 -19.56
N ASP A 111 -1.55 -0.92 -18.81
CA ASP A 111 -2.89 -1.13 -19.37
C ASP A 111 -3.52 0.21 -19.76
N THR A 112 -3.45 0.56 -21.03
CA THR A 112 -4.01 1.81 -21.55
C THR A 112 -5.53 1.81 -21.66
N ILE A 113 -6.19 0.64 -21.52
CA ILE A 113 -7.65 0.49 -21.60
C ILE A 113 -8.28 0.58 -20.20
N ASN A 114 -7.80 -0.25 -19.28
CA ASN A 114 -8.35 -0.33 -17.93
C ASN A 114 -7.52 0.41 -16.88
N GLY A 115 -6.32 0.89 -17.24
CA GLY A 115 -5.41 1.54 -16.30
C GLY A 115 -4.60 0.56 -15.44
N SER A 116 -3.61 1.08 -14.70
CA SER A 116 -2.63 0.29 -13.96
C SER A 116 -1.87 -0.68 -14.87
N PHE A 117 -1.48 -1.86 -14.38
CA PHE A 117 -0.73 -2.86 -15.16
C PHE A 117 -1.66 -3.85 -15.86
N ILE A 118 -1.17 -4.43 -16.97
CA ILE A 118 -1.88 -5.47 -17.71
C ILE A 118 -2.00 -6.72 -16.83
N GLY A 119 -3.21 -7.31 -16.80
CA GLY A 119 -3.49 -8.60 -16.15
C GLY A 119 -4.41 -8.52 -14.95
N ALA A 120 -4.65 -9.70 -14.35
CA ALA A 120 -5.43 -9.89 -13.14
C ALA A 120 -4.70 -10.87 -12.19
N PRO A 121 -4.85 -10.72 -10.86
CA PRO A 121 -5.57 -9.66 -10.16
C PRO A 121 -4.93 -8.29 -10.35
N LYS A 122 -5.72 -7.21 -10.27
CA LYS A 122 -5.28 -5.85 -10.56
C LYS A 122 -5.15 -5.03 -9.28
N PHE A 123 -3.95 -4.53 -9.01
CA PHE A 123 -3.64 -3.69 -7.85
C PHE A 123 -3.53 -2.21 -8.25
N PRO A 124 -3.89 -1.27 -7.35
CA PRO A 124 -3.78 0.17 -7.61
C PRO A 124 -2.37 0.67 -7.90
N MET A 125 -1.34 0.07 -7.30
CA MET A 125 0.09 0.41 -7.44
C MET A 125 0.38 1.93 -7.30
N PRO A 126 0.03 2.53 -6.16
CA PRO A 126 0.07 3.98 -5.98
C PRO A 126 1.49 4.57 -6.15
N ASN A 127 2.54 3.86 -5.72
CA ASN A 127 3.92 4.29 -5.88
C ASN A 127 4.35 4.45 -7.35
N SER A 128 3.90 3.53 -8.23
CA SER A 128 4.20 3.63 -9.66
C SER A 128 3.46 4.82 -10.30
N ILE A 129 2.20 5.04 -9.93
CA ILE A 129 1.42 6.20 -10.39
C ILE A 129 2.05 7.51 -9.88
N ASP A 130 2.52 7.55 -8.63
CA ASP A 130 3.18 8.74 -8.06
C ASP A 130 4.42 9.13 -8.85
N TYR A 131 5.27 8.15 -9.16
CA TYR A 131 6.44 8.44 -9.99
C TYR A 131 6.05 8.87 -11.41
N LEU A 132 5.10 8.20 -12.05
CA LEU A 132 4.66 8.56 -13.40
C LEU A 132 4.00 9.95 -13.45
N LEU A 133 3.26 10.37 -12.40
CA LEU A 133 2.75 11.75 -12.25
C LEU A 133 3.88 12.78 -12.26
N ARG A 134 4.97 12.50 -11.53
CA ARG A 134 6.14 13.36 -11.52
C ARG A 134 6.85 13.34 -12.87
N TYR A 135 7.09 12.14 -13.42
CA TYR A 135 7.82 11.96 -14.67
C TYR A 135 7.14 12.71 -15.84
N GLN A 136 5.82 12.47 -16.05
CA GLN A 136 5.10 13.10 -17.15
C GLN A 136 5.13 14.64 -17.08
N TYR A 137 5.11 15.20 -15.86
CA TYR A 137 5.20 16.64 -15.66
C TYR A 137 6.61 17.17 -15.96
N GLN A 138 7.66 16.52 -15.44
CA GLN A 138 9.04 16.99 -15.60
C GLN A 138 9.58 16.77 -17.01
N PHE A 139 9.22 15.67 -17.66
CA PHE A 139 9.70 15.31 -19.00
C PHE A 139 8.68 15.60 -20.11
N ASN A 140 7.53 16.20 -19.77
CA ASN A 140 6.46 16.59 -20.69
C ASN A 140 5.99 15.43 -21.59
N ASP A 141 5.55 14.31 -20.97
CA ASP A 141 5.06 13.11 -21.65
C ASP A 141 3.51 13.06 -21.65
N PRO A 142 2.84 13.52 -22.74
CA PRO A 142 1.39 13.58 -22.79
C PRO A 142 0.70 12.21 -22.84
N ASP A 143 1.37 11.18 -23.35
CA ASP A 143 0.83 9.82 -23.41
C ASP A 143 0.68 9.25 -22.00
N LEU A 144 1.68 9.48 -21.15
CA LEU A 144 1.61 9.08 -19.74
C LEU A 144 0.61 9.93 -18.96
N ALA A 145 0.44 11.22 -19.28
CA ALA A 145 -0.61 12.02 -18.66
C ALA A 145 -2.00 11.43 -18.92
N GLY A 146 -2.30 11.07 -20.18
CA GLY A 146 -3.54 10.38 -20.55
C GLY A 146 -3.71 9.02 -19.88
N TYR A 147 -2.64 8.22 -19.80
CA TYR A 147 -2.66 6.93 -19.09
C TYR A 147 -2.97 7.09 -17.59
N ILE A 148 -2.35 8.05 -16.91
CA ILE A 148 -2.57 8.30 -15.49
C ILE A 148 -4.02 8.73 -15.23
N GLN A 149 -4.53 9.68 -16.04
CA GLN A 149 -5.91 10.13 -15.95
C GLN A 149 -6.89 8.97 -16.15
N ASN A 150 -6.65 8.11 -17.16
CA ASN A 150 -7.45 6.90 -17.38
C ASN A 150 -7.38 5.95 -16.17
N SER A 151 -6.19 5.67 -15.64
CA SER A 151 -5.99 4.77 -14.50
C SER A 151 -6.76 5.24 -13.27
N LEU A 152 -6.61 6.50 -12.88
CA LEU A 152 -7.31 7.09 -11.74
C LEU A 152 -8.84 7.10 -11.94
N THR A 153 -9.30 7.43 -13.15
CA THR A 153 -10.73 7.41 -13.48
C THR A 153 -11.32 6.01 -13.40
N LYS A 154 -10.63 5.01 -13.97
CA LYS A 154 -11.10 3.62 -13.97
C LYS A 154 -11.15 3.03 -12.57
N MET A 155 -10.17 3.31 -11.71
CA MET A 155 -10.22 2.92 -10.29
C MET A 155 -11.39 3.58 -9.56
N ALA A 156 -11.60 4.89 -9.72
CA ALA A 156 -12.69 5.62 -9.07
C ALA A 156 -14.08 5.21 -9.57
N TYR A 157 -14.19 4.70 -10.78
CA TYR A 157 -15.45 4.23 -11.37
C TYR A 157 -15.68 2.73 -11.15
N GLY A 158 -14.64 1.97 -10.86
CA GLY A 158 -14.72 0.53 -10.62
C GLY A 158 -15.37 0.16 -9.29
N GLY A 159 -15.66 -1.13 -9.13
CA GLY A 159 -16.17 -1.68 -7.87
C GLY A 159 -15.11 -1.74 -6.77
N ILE A 160 -13.83 -1.58 -7.11
CA ILE A 160 -12.76 -1.45 -6.11
C ILE A 160 -12.95 -0.21 -5.22
N TYR A 161 -13.61 0.84 -5.74
CA TYR A 161 -14.05 2.01 -4.98
C TYR A 161 -15.48 1.82 -4.51
N ASP A 162 -15.73 1.94 -3.21
CA ASP A 162 -17.08 1.87 -2.66
C ASP A 162 -17.88 3.13 -3.05
N GLN A 163 -18.74 2.99 -4.03
CA GLN A 163 -19.53 4.09 -4.60
C GLN A 163 -20.53 4.71 -3.60
N ILE A 164 -20.79 4.05 -2.46
CA ILE A 164 -21.74 4.51 -1.43
C ILE A 164 -21.02 5.09 -0.21
N GLY A 165 -20.08 4.34 0.36
CA GLY A 165 -19.40 4.73 1.60
C GLY A 165 -18.03 5.35 1.42
N GLY A 166 -17.51 5.38 0.19
CA GLY A 166 -16.14 5.79 -0.08
C GLY A 166 -15.09 4.77 0.38
N GLY A 167 -13.84 5.09 0.10
CA GLY A 167 -12.72 4.21 0.36
C GLY A 167 -12.56 3.08 -0.65
N PHE A 168 -11.34 2.57 -0.73
CA PHE A 168 -10.93 1.55 -1.69
C PHE A 168 -10.76 0.20 -1.04
N SER A 169 -11.19 -0.84 -1.72
CA SER A 169 -10.80 -2.21 -1.45
C SER A 169 -9.37 -2.46 -1.94
N ARG A 170 -8.75 -3.53 -1.46
CA ARG A 170 -7.32 -3.81 -1.61
C ARG A 170 -6.88 -4.03 -3.06
N TYR A 171 -7.63 -4.84 -3.83
CA TYR A 171 -7.37 -5.14 -5.24
C TYR A 171 -8.63 -5.63 -5.93
N SER A 172 -8.62 -5.63 -7.27
CA SER A 172 -9.65 -6.27 -8.08
C SER A 172 -9.21 -7.67 -8.51
N VAL A 173 -10.11 -8.65 -8.43
CA VAL A 173 -9.83 -10.03 -8.88
C VAL A 173 -9.82 -10.16 -10.40
N ASP A 174 -10.44 -9.20 -11.08
CA ASP A 174 -10.46 -9.08 -12.56
C ASP A 174 -9.54 -7.94 -13.07
N ASP A 175 -9.41 -7.82 -14.38
CA ASP A 175 -8.56 -6.83 -15.05
C ASP A 175 -9.22 -5.48 -15.32
N ARG A 176 -10.49 -5.28 -14.95
CA ARG A 176 -11.31 -4.08 -15.25
C ARG A 176 -11.82 -3.34 -14.02
N TRP A 177 -11.31 -3.64 -12.84
CA TRP A 177 -11.69 -3.02 -11.57
C TRP A 177 -13.11 -3.30 -11.11
N HIS A 178 -13.74 -4.39 -11.60
CA HIS A 178 -15.14 -4.65 -11.32
C HIS A 178 -15.34 -5.33 -9.97
N ILE A 179 -14.80 -6.53 -9.79
CA ILE A 179 -15.01 -7.30 -8.56
C ILE A 179 -13.82 -7.11 -7.63
N PRO A 180 -13.99 -6.43 -6.50
CA PRO A 180 -12.92 -6.28 -5.52
C PRO A 180 -12.77 -7.53 -4.65
N HIS A 181 -11.57 -7.73 -4.11
CA HIS A 181 -11.44 -8.38 -2.81
C HIS A 181 -11.82 -7.34 -1.76
N PHE A 182 -12.93 -7.56 -1.05
CA PHE A 182 -13.65 -6.50 -0.33
C PHE A 182 -12.96 -5.98 0.94
N GLU A 183 -11.81 -6.52 1.29
CA GLU A 183 -10.96 -6.03 2.39
C GLU A 183 -10.52 -4.57 2.14
N LYS A 184 -10.69 -3.70 3.15
CA LYS A 184 -10.27 -2.30 3.07
C LYS A 184 -9.15 -2.02 4.06
N MET A 185 -7.96 -1.75 3.54
CA MET A 185 -6.75 -1.51 4.34
C MET A 185 -6.49 -0.02 4.51
N LEU A 186 -5.98 0.37 5.69
CA LEU A 186 -5.58 1.74 5.94
C LEU A 186 -4.48 2.22 4.97
N TYR A 187 -3.44 1.37 4.74
CA TYR A 187 -2.30 1.74 3.90
C TYR A 187 -2.66 1.96 2.43
N ASP A 188 -3.64 1.22 1.88
CA ASP A 188 -4.13 1.43 0.51
C ASP A 188 -4.84 2.76 0.40
N ASN A 189 -5.78 3.00 1.32
CA ASN A 189 -6.57 4.23 1.34
C ASN A 189 -5.70 5.48 1.59
N ALA A 190 -4.71 5.38 2.46
CA ALA A 190 -3.74 6.45 2.73
C ALA A 190 -2.96 6.86 1.48
N GLN A 191 -2.41 5.89 0.77
CA GLN A 191 -1.65 6.14 -0.44
C GLN A 191 -2.52 6.65 -1.59
N LEU A 192 -3.75 6.13 -1.73
CA LEU A 192 -4.68 6.59 -2.75
C LEU A 192 -5.16 8.02 -2.48
N VAL A 193 -5.42 8.40 -1.22
CA VAL A 193 -5.65 9.81 -0.84
C VAL A 193 -4.50 10.70 -1.31
N SER A 194 -3.25 10.29 -1.06
CA SER A 194 -2.06 11.03 -1.51
C SER A 194 -2.02 11.19 -3.04
N ILE A 195 -2.21 10.09 -3.79
CA ILE A 195 -2.15 10.10 -5.26
C ILE A 195 -3.25 10.95 -5.88
N TYR A 196 -4.51 10.79 -5.44
CA TYR A 196 -5.60 11.62 -5.97
C TYR A 196 -5.45 13.09 -5.60
N SER A 197 -4.87 13.41 -4.43
CA SER A 197 -4.55 14.78 -4.03
C SER A 197 -3.47 15.41 -4.94
N LYS A 198 -2.38 14.68 -5.20
CA LYS A 198 -1.33 15.10 -6.11
C LYS A 198 -1.81 15.24 -7.56
N ALA A 199 -2.65 14.31 -8.02
CA ALA A 199 -3.27 14.40 -9.34
C ALA A 199 -4.21 15.63 -9.46
N TYR A 200 -4.96 15.95 -8.41
CA TYR A 200 -5.80 17.15 -8.36
C TYR A 200 -4.99 18.46 -8.44
N LEU A 201 -3.76 18.48 -7.91
CA LEU A 201 -2.91 19.67 -8.06
C LEU A 201 -2.54 19.95 -9.51
N GLN A 202 -2.34 18.91 -10.32
CA GLN A 202 -2.02 19.03 -11.75
C GLN A 202 -3.25 19.26 -12.64
N ASP A 203 -4.34 18.53 -12.35
CA ASP A 203 -5.60 18.63 -13.09
C ASP A 203 -6.73 18.81 -12.06
N LYS A 204 -7.28 20.01 -11.94
CA LYS A 204 -8.34 20.37 -10.97
C LYS A 204 -9.65 19.60 -11.21
N ASN A 205 -9.55 18.28 -11.37
CA ASN A 205 -10.65 17.38 -11.66
C ASN A 205 -11.51 17.13 -10.41
N GLU A 206 -12.78 17.50 -10.47
CA GLU A 206 -13.73 17.31 -9.35
C GLU A 206 -13.89 15.83 -8.94
N LEU A 207 -13.67 14.87 -9.85
CA LEU A 207 -13.68 13.44 -9.49
C LEU A 207 -12.60 13.16 -8.44
N TYR A 208 -11.38 13.67 -8.63
CA TYR A 208 -10.26 13.43 -7.71
C TYR A 208 -10.53 14.04 -6.34
N LYS A 209 -11.06 15.26 -6.29
CA LYS A 209 -11.47 15.91 -5.05
C LYS A 209 -12.51 15.08 -4.30
N ASN A 210 -13.57 14.64 -4.98
CA ASN A 210 -14.63 13.84 -4.37
C ASN A 210 -14.08 12.51 -3.82
N VAL A 211 -13.21 11.82 -4.57
CA VAL A 211 -12.57 10.59 -4.13
C VAL A 211 -11.75 10.80 -2.87
N VAL A 212 -10.95 11.88 -2.79
CA VAL A 212 -10.18 12.20 -1.58
C VAL A 212 -11.10 12.45 -0.40
N GLN A 213 -12.11 13.30 -0.55
CA GLN A 213 -13.03 13.66 0.53
C GLN A 213 -13.83 12.46 1.03
N GLU A 214 -14.37 11.64 0.13
CA GLU A 214 -15.14 10.44 0.49
C GLU A 214 -14.25 9.35 1.10
N THR A 215 -13.01 9.21 0.65
CA THR A 215 -12.04 8.24 1.24
C THR A 215 -11.61 8.68 2.63
N LEU A 216 -11.32 9.97 2.84
CA LEU A 216 -11.01 10.50 4.17
C LEU A 216 -12.22 10.40 5.12
N GLY A 217 -13.44 10.59 4.59
CA GLY A 217 -14.68 10.33 5.32
C GLY A 217 -14.76 8.88 5.80
N PHE A 218 -14.58 7.92 4.89
CA PHE A 218 -14.53 6.50 5.22
C PHE A 218 -13.49 6.17 6.30
N VAL A 219 -12.25 6.65 6.15
CA VAL A 219 -11.18 6.41 7.14
C VAL A 219 -11.55 7.00 8.51
N ASN A 220 -12.15 8.19 8.53
CA ASN A 220 -12.56 8.83 9.78
C ASN A 220 -13.74 8.11 10.45
N ASP A 221 -14.70 7.61 9.69
CA ASP A 221 -15.93 7.02 10.23
C ASP A 221 -15.77 5.56 10.64
N GLU A 222 -14.95 4.79 9.89
CA GLU A 222 -14.84 3.34 10.08
C GLU A 222 -13.52 2.90 10.72
N LEU A 223 -12.41 3.64 10.55
CA LEU A 223 -11.09 3.23 11.05
C LEU A 223 -10.55 4.13 12.19
N ASN A 224 -11.27 5.15 12.63
CA ASN A 224 -10.79 6.08 13.66
C ASN A 224 -10.72 5.42 15.04
N ALA A 225 -9.54 5.40 15.65
CA ALA A 225 -9.31 4.85 16.99
C ALA A 225 -9.67 5.85 18.13
N ASN A 226 -10.13 7.06 17.80
CA ASN A 226 -10.48 8.12 18.74
C ASN A 226 -9.35 8.58 19.69
N ASN A 227 -8.10 8.25 19.34
CA ASN A 227 -6.91 8.62 20.11
C ASN A 227 -5.90 9.44 19.29
N GLY A 228 -6.27 9.84 18.08
CA GLY A 228 -5.43 10.54 17.10
C GLY A 228 -4.84 9.63 16.03
N ALA A 229 -5.04 8.31 16.11
CA ALA A 229 -4.59 7.33 15.13
C ALA A 229 -5.76 6.56 14.50
N PHE A 230 -5.43 5.66 13.56
CA PHE A 230 -6.38 4.84 12.84
C PHE A 230 -6.06 3.34 12.96
N TYR A 231 -7.11 2.53 13.04
CA TYR A 231 -7.07 1.08 12.99
C TYR A 231 -6.63 0.57 11.61
N SER A 232 -6.26 -0.71 11.54
CA SER A 232 -5.57 -1.27 10.37
C SER A 232 -6.48 -1.57 9.19
N SER A 233 -7.62 -2.23 9.40
CA SER A 233 -8.45 -2.68 8.27
C SER A 233 -9.86 -3.09 8.66
N LEU A 234 -10.72 -3.21 7.64
CA LEU A 234 -11.97 -3.97 7.67
C LEU A 234 -11.80 -5.25 6.86
N ASP A 235 -12.34 -6.36 7.39
CA ASP A 235 -12.34 -7.67 6.75
C ASP A 235 -13.10 -7.65 5.40
N ALA A 236 -12.78 -8.58 4.51
CA ALA A 236 -13.54 -8.81 3.29
C ALA A 236 -14.92 -9.44 3.57
N ASP A 237 -14.97 -10.28 4.60
CA ASP A 237 -16.14 -11.05 4.98
C ASP A 237 -17.03 -10.31 5.99
N SER A 238 -18.31 -10.53 5.88
CA SER A 238 -19.30 -10.14 6.89
C SER A 238 -20.36 -11.22 7.03
N LYS A 239 -21.08 -11.22 8.16
CA LYS A 239 -22.14 -12.21 8.39
C LYS A 239 -23.36 -11.91 7.53
N ASN A 240 -23.78 -12.91 6.76
CA ASN A 240 -25.05 -12.89 6.03
C ASN A 240 -26.27 -13.07 6.96
N GLU A 241 -27.47 -13.14 6.40
CA GLU A 241 -28.72 -13.33 7.16
C GLU A 241 -28.77 -14.67 7.92
N ASN A 242 -27.98 -15.65 7.53
CA ASN A 242 -27.87 -16.97 8.18
C ASN A 242 -26.76 -17.02 9.25
N ASP A 243 -26.14 -15.89 9.59
CA ASP A 243 -24.99 -15.79 10.51
C ASP A 243 -23.72 -16.48 9.99
N GLU A 244 -23.62 -16.72 8.66
CA GLU A 244 -22.44 -17.29 7.99
C GLU A 244 -21.57 -16.18 7.44
N LEU A 245 -20.23 -16.35 7.53
CA LEU A 245 -19.27 -15.42 6.93
C LEU A 245 -19.27 -15.58 5.41
N GLU A 246 -19.46 -14.47 4.71
CA GLU A 246 -19.48 -14.41 3.25
C GLU A 246 -18.85 -13.12 2.76
N GLU A 247 -17.98 -13.24 1.75
CA GLU A 247 -17.27 -12.10 1.17
C GLU A 247 -18.24 -11.15 0.44
N GLY A 248 -18.07 -9.84 0.63
CA GLY A 248 -18.76 -8.80 -0.10
C GLY A 248 -20.23 -8.56 0.24
N VAL A 249 -20.85 -9.34 1.12
CA VAL A 249 -22.28 -9.22 1.49
C VAL A 249 -22.64 -7.84 2.02
N PHE A 250 -21.73 -7.21 2.76
CA PHE A 250 -21.95 -5.86 3.27
C PHE A 250 -22.04 -4.81 2.15
N TYR A 251 -21.29 -4.99 1.06
CA TYR A 251 -21.09 -3.98 0.01
C TYR A 251 -21.93 -4.19 -1.25
N SER A 252 -22.35 -5.42 -1.52
CA SER A 252 -23.12 -5.78 -2.72
C SER A 252 -24.64 -5.70 -2.52
N TRP A 253 -25.39 -5.65 -3.61
CA TRP A 253 -26.83 -5.42 -3.61
C TRP A 253 -27.54 -6.36 -4.56
N THR A 254 -28.72 -6.85 -4.19
CA THR A 254 -29.61 -7.50 -5.15
C THR A 254 -30.42 -6.48 -5.93
N LYS A 255 -30.78 -6.81 -7.16
CA LYS A 255 -31.64 -5.97 -7.99
C LYS A 255 -32.99 -5.69 -7.31
N GLN A 256 -33.59 -6.69 -6.67
CA GLN A 256 -34.85 -6.57 -5.97
C GLN A 256 -34.77 -5.61 -4.78
N GLU A 257 -33.69 -5.67 -4.00
CA GLU A 257 -33.44 -4.75 -2.89
C GLU A 257 -33.35 -3.31 -3.39
N LEU A 258 -32.52 -3.07 -4.42
CA LEU A 258 -32.36 -1.74 -5.03
C LEU A 258 -33.68 -1.19 -5.57
N GLN A 259 -34.50 -2.00 -6.24
CA GLN A 259 -35.83 -1.60 -6.72
C GLN A 259 -36.78 -1.21 -5.59
N SER A 260 -36.66 -1.84 -4.42
CA SER A 260 -37.51 -1.52 -3.26
C SER A 260 -37.09 -0.24 -2.56
N LEU A 261 -35.80 0.14 -2.63
CA LEU A 261 -35.21 1.27 -1.91
C LEU A 261 -35.19 2.56 -2.74
N ILE A 262 -34.97 2.46 -4.05
CA ILE A 262 -34.70 3.60 -4.93
C ILE A 262 -35.92 3.94 -5.77
N LYS A 263 -36.44 5.15 -5.63
CA LYS A 263 -37.65 5.60 -6.35
C LYS A 263 -37.44 5.71 -7.86
N GLU A 264 -36.35 6.37 -8.29
CA GLU A 264 -35.96 6.51 -9.68
C GLU A 264 -34.99 5.39 -10.09
N TYR A 265 -35.42 4.12 -9.90
CA TYR A 265 -34.56 2.96 -10.06
C TYR A 265 -33.88 2.87 -11.43
N ASP A 266 -34.57 3.16 -12.53
CA ASP A 266 -34.01 3.05 -13.88
C ASP A 266 -32.84 4.04 -14.08
N LEU A 267 -32.97 5.27 -13.55
CA LEU A 267 -31.93 6.27 -13.60
C LEU A 267 -30.71 5.86 -12.72
N PHE A 268 -30.99 5.33 -11.54
CA PHE A 268 -29.97 4.79 -10.64
C PHE A 268 -29.24 3.60 -11.29
N ALA A 269 -29.98 2.66 -11.87
CA ALA A 269 -29.44 1.46 -12.50
C ALA A 269 -28.54 1.79 -13.70
N ASP A 270 -28.93 2.79 -14.51
CA ASP A 270 -28.09 3.31 -15.61
C ASP A 270 -26.83 4.00 -15.08
N TYR A 271 -26.92 4.76 -13.97
CA TYR A 271 -25.78 5.47 -13.38
C TYR A 271 -24.75 4.53 -12.75
N TYR A 272 -25.22 3.50 -12.03
CA TYR A 272 -24.36 2.57 -11.29
C TYR A 272 -24.20 1.19 -11.95
N ASN A 273 -24.55 1.06 -13.22
CA ASN A 273 -24.41 -0.17 -14.01
C ASN A 273 -25.09 -1.39 -13.36
N VAL A 274 -26.32 -1.25 -12.82
CA VAL A 274 -27.10 -2.40 -12.33
C VAL A 274 -27.67 -3.17 -13.52
N ASN A 275 -26.77 -3.80 -14.27
CA ASN A 275 -26.99 -4.53 -15.53
C ASN A 275 -25.95 -5.66 -15.64
N ASP A 276 -25.83 -6.30 -16.80
CA ASP A 276 -24.88 -7.40 -17.03
C ASP A 276 -23.42 -7.03 -16.72
N PHE A 277 -23.06 -5.75 -16.83
CA PHE A 277 -21.70 -5.29 -16.53
C PHE A 277 -21.43 -5.25 -15.01
N GLY A 278 -22.39 -4.78 -14.20
CA GLY A 278 -22.27 -4.70 -12.74
C GLY A 278 -22.65 -5.99 -12.02
N PHE A 279 -23.20 -6.98 -12.75
CA PHE A 279 -23.54 -8.30 -12.17
C PHE A 279 -22.27 -9.02 -11.68
N TRP A 280 -22.33 -9.55 -10.47
CA TRP A 280 -21.25 -10.34 -9.89
C TRP A 280 -21.64 -11.84 -9.83
N GLU A 281 -22.35 -12.27 -8.80
CA GLU A 281 -22.78 -13.66 -8.59
C GLU A 281 -24.07 -13.70 -7.75
N LYS A 282 -24.78 -14.81 -7.73
CA LYS A 282 -25.94 -15.04 -6.84
C LYS A 282 -26.95 -13.88 -6.81
N ASP A 283 -27.23 -13.28 -7.97
CA ASP A 283 -28.07 -12.08 -8.13
C ASP A 283 -27.55 -10.80 -7.45
N LEU A 284 -26.28 -10.78 -7.05
CA LEU A 284 -25.59 -9.63 -6.47
C LEU A 284 -24.95 -8.74 -7.54
N TYR A 285 -24.98 -7.45 -7.27
CA TYR A 285 -24.37 -6.40 -8.09
C TYR A 285 -23.34 -5.65 -7.28
N VAL A 286 -22.19 -5.37 -7.90
CA VAL A 286 -21.20 -4.40 -7.41
C VAL A 286 -21.45 -3.10 -8.17
N LEU A 287 -21.67 -2.01 -7.44
CA LEU A 287 -21.94 -0.71 -8.03
C LEU A 287 -20.68 -0.15 -8.68
N THR A 288 -20.77 0.16 -9.96
CA THR A 288 -19.70 0.72 -10.77
C THR A 288 -20.20 1.88 -11.61
N ARG A 289 -19.30 2.61 -12.26
CA ARG A 289 -19.65 3.70 -13.19
C ARG A 289 -18.91 3.52 -14.51
N ASN A 290 -19.41 4.11 -15.58
CA ASN A 290 -18.78 4.10 -16.90
C ASN A 290 -18.78 5.46 -17.60
N GLN A 291 -19.43 6.46 -17.02
CA GLN A 291 -19.57 7.81 -17.57
C GLN A 291 -19.25 8.86 -16.51
N SER A 292 -18.77 10.02 -16.96
CA SER A 292 -18.65 11.19 -16.11
C SER A 292 -20.05 11.74 -15.72
N ASN A 293 -20.10 12.50 -14.63
CA ASN A 293 -21.34 13.17 -14.21
C ASN A 293 -21.88 14.10 -15.31
N ILE A 294 -21.01 14.77 -16.05
CA ILE A 294 -21.39 15.70 -17.13
C ILE A 294 -22.04 14.94 -18.29
N GLU A 295 -21.42 13.84 -18.72
CA GLU A 295 -21.95 13.01 -19.82
C GLU A 295 -23.28 12.38 -19.41
N PHE A 296 -23.37 11.85 -18.19
CA PHE A 296 -24.59 11.23 -17.67
C PHE A 296 -25.73 12.25 -17.54
N ALA A 297 -25.47 13.43 -16.97
CA ALA A 297 -26.47 14.49 -16.86
C ALA A 297 -26.97 14.92 -18.23
N LYS A 298 -26.08 15.12 -19.20
CA LYS A 298 -26.44 15.47 -20.58
C LYS A 298 -27.30 14.38 -21.26
N LYS A 299 -26.92 13.10 -21.12
CA LYS A 299 -27.65 11.95 -21.66
C LYS A 299 -29.09 11.89 -21.14
N ASN A 300 -29.29 12.21 -19.86
CA ASN A 300 -30.58 12.10 -19.17
C ASN A 300 -31.34 13.42 -19.05
N ASN A 301 -30.92 14.48 -19.75
CA ASN A 301 -31.53 15.83 -19.70
C ASN A 301 -31.60 16.40 -18.27
N LEU A 302 -30.59 16.15 -17.45
CA LEU A 302 -30.48 16.67 -16.09
C LEU A 302 -29.45 17.81 -16.04
N THR A 303 -29.68 18.74 -15.13
CA THR A 303 -28.61 19.67 -14.70
C THR A 303 -27.64 18.98 -13.75
N ASN A 304 -26.42 19.50 -13.65
CA ASN A 304 -25.46 18.99 -12.67
C ASN A 304 -25.99 19.06 -11.23
N LYS A 305 -26.80 20.07 -10.91
CA LYS A 305 -27.41 20.24 -9.59
C LYS A 305 -28.43 19.12 -9.30
N GLU A 306 -29.29 18.81 -10.25
CA GLU A 306 -30.26 17.73 -10.14
C GLU A 306 -29.59 16.37 -9.99
N LEU A 307 -28.57 16.07 -10.80
CA LEU A 307 -27.80 14.83 -10.66
C LEU A 307 -27.09 14.74 -9.29
N ASN A 308 -26.49 15.83 -8.81
CA ASN A 308 -25.85 15.83 -7.50
C ASN A 308 -26.85 15.60 -6.36
N GLN A 309 -28.07 16.15 -6.47
CA GLN A 309 -29.13 15.87 -5.50
C GLN A 309 -29.56 14.42 -5.54
N GLN A 310 -29.79 13.84 -6.74
CA GLN A 310 -30.13 12.43 -6.90
C GLN A 310 -29.06 11.51 -6.28
N LYS A 311 -27.79 11.77 -6.57
CA LYS A 311 -26.66 11.02 -5.99
C LYS A 311 -26.64 11.09 -4.46
N ALA A 312 -26.88 12.26 -3.89
CA ALA A 312 -26.94 12.44 -2.44
C ALA A 312 -28.08 11.64 -1.82
N ASP A 313 -29.27 11.67 -2.44
CA ASP A 313 -30.45 10.94 -2.00
C ASP A 313 -30.24 9.42 -2.11
N TRP A 314 -29.65 8.92 -3.21
CA TRP A 314 -29.29 7.51 -3.35
C TRP A 314 -28.27 7.05 -2.32
N LYS A 315 -27.18 7.80 -2.13
CA LYS A 315 -26.17 7.50 -1.10
C LYS A 315 -26.78 7.45 0.30
N ALA A 316 -27.58 8.44 0.67
CA ALA A 316 -28.23 8.47 1.98
C ALA A 316 -29.16 7.25 2.19
N THR A 317 -29.98 6.92 1.19
CA THR A 317 -30.91 5.78 1.23
C THR A 317 -30.15 4.45 1.39
N LEU A 318 -29.13 4.23 0.57
CA LEU A 318 -28.34 2.99 0.59
C LEU A 318 -27.46 2.89 1.84
N THR A 319 -26.92 4.00 2.34
CA THR A 319 -26.18 4.02 3.62
C THR A 319 -27.08 3.59 4.78
N LEU A 320 -28.32 4.12 4.85
CA LEU A 320 -29.30 3.73 5.88
C LEU A 320 -29.68 2.25 5.79
N ALA A 321 -29.82 1.71 4.58
CA ALA A 321 -30.11 0.29 4.37
C ALA A 321 -28.90 -0.58 4.77
N ARG A 322 -27.71 -0.24 4.29
CA ARG A 322 -26.46 -0.96 4.54
C ARG A 322 -26.08 -0.99 6.04
N ASN A 323 -26.33 0.09 6.77
CA ASN A 323 -26.05 0.17 8.22
C ASN A 323 -26.91 -0.77 9.07
N LYS A 324 -27.93 -1.42 8.50
CA LYS A 324 -28.69 -2.48 9.16
C LYS A 324 -28.07 -3.86 9.01
N ARG A 325 -27.11 -4.00 8.09
CA ARG A 325 -26.36 -5.25 7.86
C ARG A 325 -25.26 -5.42 8.90
N ASN A 326 -24.80 -6.66 9.07
CA ASN A 326 -23.61 -6.93 9.87
C ASN A 326 -22.38 -6.31 9.19
N LYS A 327 -21.67 -5.42 9.90
CA LYS A 327 -20.44 -4.83 9.40
C LYS A 327 -19.32 -5.88 9.32
N PRO A 328 -18.37 -5.72 8.36
CA PRO A 328 -17.10 -6.46 8.39
C PRO A 328 -16.37 -6.28 9.72
N ASN A 329 -15.61 -7.30 10.12
CA ASN A 329 -14.80 -7.21 11.32
C ASN A 329 -13.73 -6.13 11.20
N LEU A 330 -13.55 -5.39 12.27
CA LEU A 330 -12.50 -4.37 12.38
C LEU A 330 -11.24 -5.00 12.97
N ASP A 331 -10.11 -4.88 12.26
CA ASP A 331 -8.80 -5.15 12.85
C ASP A 331 -8.33 -3.92 13.61
N ASP A 332 -8.50 -3.94 14.94
CA ASP A 332 -8.32 -2.83 15.86
C ASP A 332 -6.87 -2.60 16.31
N LYS A 333 -5.89 -3.23 15.63
CA LYS A 333 -4.48 -2.87 15.86
C LYS A 333 -4.14 -1.56 15.16
N ILE A 334 -3.23 -0.79 15.73
CA ILE A 334 -2.68 0.43 15.16
C ILE A 334 -1.24 0.14 14.76
N LEU A 335 -0.93 0.21 13.46
CA LEU A 335 0.41 -0.03 12.93
C LEU A 335 1.10 1.31 12.64
N THR A 336 2.36 1.42 13.03
CA THR A 336 3.15 2.65 12.95
C THR A 336 3.33 3.11 11.51
N SER A 337 3.80 2.24 10.61
CA SER A 337 4.00 2.58 9.20
C SER A 337 2.70 2.96 8.50
N TRP A 338 1.58 2.28 8.78
CA TRP A 338 0.30 2.57 8.12
C TRP A 338 -0.29 3.91 8.57
N ASN A 339 -0.10 4.26 9.84
CA ASN A 339 -0.47 5.59 10.35
C ASN A 339 0.44 6.69 9.82
N ALA A 340 1.72 6.41 9.60
CA ALA A 340 2.63 7.34 8.94
C ALA A 340 2.25 7.57 7.46
N LEU A 341 1.81 6.53 6.74
CA LEU A 341 1.24 6.68 5.39
C LEU A 341 -0.04 7.52 5.42
N MET A 342 -0.93 7.33 6.43
CA MET A 342 -2.15 8.12 6.55
C MET A 342 -1.84 9.58 6.92
N LEU A 343 -0.84 9.83 7.76
CA LEU A 343 -0.29 11.16 8.02
C LEU A 343 0.13 11.84 6.71
N GLN A 344 0.87 11.14 5.84
CA GLN A 344 1.26 11.65 4.53
C GLN A 344 0.03 11.94 3.65
N GLY A 345 -0.97 11.06 3.64
CA GLY A 345 -2.22 11.27 2.90
C GLY A 345 -2.95 12.56 3.32
N TYR A 346 -3.06 12.82 4.63
CA TYR A 346 -3.65 14.06 5.14
C TYR A 346 -2.82 15.31 4.78
N ILE A 347 -1.49 15.22 4.81
CA ILE A 347 -0.60 16.32 4.38
C ILE A 347 -0.82 16.63 2.90
N ASP A 348 -0.88 15.63 2.04
CA ASP A 348 -1.07 15.83 0.60
C ASP A 348 -2.48 16.34 0.28
N ALA A 349 -3.50 15.92 1.05
CA ALA A 349 -4.85 16.50 0.98
C ALA A 349 -4.85 17.98 1.42
N TYR A 350 -4.15 18.34 2.48
CA TYR A 350 -3.97 19.74 2.90
C TYR A 350 -3.32 20.57 1.80
N ARG A 351 -2.22 20.07 1.21
CA ARG A 351 -1.56 20.75 0.07
C ARG A 351 -2.49 20.97 -1.12
N ALA A 352 -3.38 20.01 -1.39
CA ALA A 352 -4.27 20.05 -2.53
C ALA A 352 -5.47 21.00 -2.34
N PHE A 353 -6.03 21.06 -1.14
CA PHE A 353 -7.33 21.70 -0.88
C PHE A 353 -7.26 22.91 0.07
N ASP A 354 -6.12 23.16 0.72
CA ASP A 354 -5.90 24.24 1.71
C ASP A 354 -6.92 24.19 2.87
N ASP A 355 -7.27 22.97 3.30
CA ASP A 355 -8.24 22.74 4.37
C ASP A 355 -7.50 22.41 5.68
N ASN A 356 -7.59 23.32 6.65
CA ASN A 356 -6.93 23.18 7.94
C ASN A 356 -7.39 21.96 8.75
N GLU A 357 -8.59 21.41 8.51
CA GLU A 357 -9.03 20.20 9.19
C GLU A 357 -8.12 19.01 8.84
N TYR A 358 -7.61 18.96 7.61
CA TYR A 358 -6.65 17.93 7.19
C TYR A 358 -5.29 18.10 7.88
N LEU A 359 -4.81 19.34 8.00
CA LEU A 359 -3.57 19.61 8.72
C LEU A 359 -3.70 19.28 10.22
N ASP A 360 -4.80 19.61 10.85
CA ASP A 360 -5.07 19.27 12.26
C ASP A 360 -5.10 17.76 12.49
N LYS A 361 -5.69 16.99 11.56
CA LYS A 361 -5.66 15.52 11.61
C LYS A 361 -4.23 14.99 11.43
N ALA A 362 -3.47 15.52 10.48
CA ALA A 362 -2.07 15.18 10.29
C ALA A 362 -1.24 15.38 11.57
N VAL A 363 -1.36 16.54 12.20
CA VAL A 363 -0.66 16.84 13.46
C VAL A 363 -1.07 15.87 14.58
N LYS A 364 -2.35 15.52 14.71
CA LYS A 364 -2.81 14.55 15.71
C LYS A 364 -2.22 13.17 15.52
N ILE A 365 -2.11 12.69 14.28
CA ILE A 365 -1.45 11.41 13.98
C ILE A 365 0.03 11.49 14.38
N ALA A 366 0.72 12.55 13.99
CA ALA A 366 2.13 12.73 14.32
C ALA A 366 2.37 12.77 15.84
N GLU A 367 1.51 13.48 16.58
CA GLU A 367 1.57 13.52 18.06
C GLU A 367 1.30 12.16 18.69
N PHE A 368 0.36 11.38 18.13
CA PHE A 368 0.13 10.01 18.56
C PHE A 368 1.38 9.14 18.37
N LEU A 369 2.03 9.21 17.21
CA LEU A 369 3.26 8.46 16.91
C LEU A 369 4.39 8.81 17.89
N VAL A 370 4.60 10.11 18.14
CA VAL A 370 5.61 10.55 19.12
C VAL A 370 5.30 10.07 20.53
N LYS A 371 4.05 10.16 20.94
CA LYS A 371 3.64 9.82 22.31
C LYS A 371 3.65 8.33 22.61
N ASN A 372 3.25 7.50 21.65
CA ASN A 372 2.95 6.09 21.89
C ASN A 372 3.88 5.12 21.18
N GLN A 373 4.55 5.56 20.10
CA GLN A 373 5.38 4.69 19.27
C GLN A 373 6.86 5.03 19.33
N LEU A 374 7.22 6.31 19.53
CA LEU A 374 8.62 6.72 19.70
C LEU A 374 9.10 6.37 21.11
N ARG A 375 10.22 5.66 21.20
CA ARG A 375 10.88 5.32 22.45
C ARG A 375 11.87 6.41 22.86
N GLY A 376 12.26 6.41 24.14
CA GLY A 376 13.21 7.39 24.67
C GLY A 376 14.64 7.27 24.14
N ASP A 377 14.97 6.18 23.46
CA ASP A 377 16.26 5.93 22.80
C ASP A 377 16.27 6.31 21.30
N GLY A 378 15.18 6.85 20.76
CA GLY A 378 15.00 7.16 19.35
C GLY A 378 14.46 6.01 18.51
N GLY A 379 14.24 4.83 19.10
CA GLY A 379 13.62 3.68 18.46
C GLY A 379 12.11 3.81 18.31
N LEU A 380 11.53 3.06 17.36
CA LEU A 380 10.09 2.99 17.17
C LEU A 380 9.54 1.60 17.54
N ASN A 381 8.27 1.57 17.95
CA ASN A 381 7.50 0.34 18.05
C ASN A 381 6.67 0.12 16.77
N ARG A 382 6.41 -1.15 16.45
CA ARG A 382 5.61 -1.56 15.28
C ARG A 382 4.12 -1.34 15.48
N ASN A 383 3.59 -1.76 16.64
CA ASN A 383 2.16 -1.85 16.88
C ASN A 383 1.73 -1.12 18.16
N PHE A 384 0.45 -0.76 18.23
CA PHE A 384 -0.21 -0.31 19.46
C PHE A 384 -1.60 -0.96 19.52
N LYS A 385 -1.85 -1.69 20.61
CA LYS A 385 -3.14 -2.32 20.88
C LYS A 385 -3.39 -2.37 22.38
N ASN A 386 -4.61 -2.09 22.83
CA ASN A 386 -5.00 -2.11 24.24
C ASN A 386 -4.08 -1.26 25.14
N GLY A 387 -3.68 -0.08 24.66
CA GLY A 387 -2.81 0.84 25.42
C GLY A 387 -1.34 0.44 25.50
N LYS A 388 -0.88 -0.52 24.71
CA LYS A 388 0.49 -1.05 24.75
C LYS A 388 1.08 -1.21 23.35
N SER A 389 2.39 -0.95 23.27
CA SER A 389 3.25 -1.31 22.14
C SER A 389 4.15 -2.47 22.58
N THR A 390 4.21 -3.54 21.81
CA THR A 390 4.87 -4.80 22.24
C THR A 390 5.88 -5.35 21.24
N ILE A 391 5.95 -4.78 20.04
CA ILE A 391 6.81 -5.25 18.96
C ILE A 391 7.75 -4.12 18.57
N ASN A 392 9.04 -4.42 18.44
CA ASN A 392 10.04 -3.48 17.92
C ASN A 392 9.71 -3.08 16.48
N GLY A 393 9.98 -1.83 16.12
CA GLY A 393 9.73 -1.31 14.77
C GLY A 393 10.66 -1.93 13.73
N TYR A 394 10.12 -2.14 12.54
CA TYR A 394 10.89 -2.59 11.36
C TYR A 394 11.32 -1.40 10.51
N ALA A 395 12.25 -1.61 9.59
CA ALA A 395 12.76 -0.54 8.72
C ALA A 395 11.65 0.26 8.01
N GLU A 396 10.52 -0.36 7.67
CA GLU A 396 9.38 0.33 7.06
C GLU A 396 8.70 1.33 8.02
N ASP A 397 8.67 1.04 9.34
CA ASP A 397 8.11 1.96 10.33
C ASP A 397 8.97 3.22 10.45
N TYR A 398 10.28 3.05 10.51
CA TYR A 398 11.24 4.16 10.52
C TYR A 398 11.18 4.97 9.23
N ALA A 399 11.21 4.28 8.08
CA ALA A 399 11.21 4.89 6.76
C ALA A 399 9.98 5.80 6.55
N THR A 400 8.79 5.28 6.83
CA THR A 400 7.53 6.01 6.62
C THR A 400 7.32 7.13 7.63
N VAL A 401 7.70 6.95 8.90
CA VAL A 401 7.60 8.01 9.94
C VAL A 401 8.54 9.16 9.59
N ILE A 402 9.79 8.89 9.23
CA ILE A 402 10.74 9.93 8.81
C ILE A 402 10.20 10.70 7.60
N GLN A 403 9.73 10.00 6.57
CA GLN A 403 9.15 10.63 5.38
C GLN A 403 7.99 11.56 5.73
N ALA A 404 7.05 11.09 6.53
CA ALA A 404 5.88 11.84 6.92
C ALA A 404 6.22 13.06 7.81
N PHE A 405 7.21 12.91 8.72
CA PHE A 405 7.65 14.03 9.57
C PHE A 405 8.40 15.11 8.76
N ILE A 406 9.22 14.73 7.78
CA ILE A 406 9.82 15.68 6.83
C ILE A 406 8.70 16.44 6.10
N SER A 407 7.71 15.73 5.57
CA SER A 407 6.57 16.35 4.88
C SER A 407 5.72 17.25 5.79
N LEU A 408 5.57 16.88 7.07
CA LEU A 408 4.87 17.71 8.05
C LEU A 408 5.65 18.98 8.39
N HIS A 409 6.98 18.88 8.47
CA HIS A 409 7.83 20.07 8.58
C HIS A 409 7.64 21.01 7.37
N GLU A 410 7.65 20.48 6.15
CA GLU A 410 7.50 21.25 4.90
C GLU A 410 6.19 22.09 4.85
N VAL A 411 5.10 21.64 5.50
CA VAL A 411 3.82 22.36 5.50
C VAL A 411 3.59 23.20 6.76
N THR A 412 4.23 22.87 7.89
CA THR A 412 4.05 23.59 9.17
C THR A 412 5.17 24.56 9.47
N LEU A 413 6.34 24.40 8.83
CA LEU A 413 7.61 25.06 9.14
C LEU A 413 8.04 24.88 10.61
N ASN A 414 7.52 23.86 11.28
CA ASN A 414 7.89 23.53 12.65
C ASN A 414 9.12 22.61 12.66
N GLU A 415 10.24 23.14 13.11
CA GLU A 415 11.54 22.46 13.17
C GLU A 415 11.51 21.17 14.01
N LYS A 416 10.57 21.06 14.97
CA LYS A 416 10.41 19.85 15.78
C LYS A 416 10.35 18.59 14.91
N TRP A 417 9.58 18.61 13.83
CA TRP A 417 9.38 17.44 12.97
C TRP A 417 10.63 17.07 12.19
N LEU A 418 11.38 18.06 11.74
CA LEU A 418 12.64 17.85 11.04
C LEU A 418 13.73 17.29 11.98
N LEU A 419 13.81 17.82 13.20
CA LEU A 419 14.77 17.35 14.22
C LEU A 419 14.48 15.92 14.65
N LEU A 420 13.21 15.56 14.88
CA LEU A 420 12.77 14.19 15.15
C LEU A 420 13.11 13.25 13.97
N SER A 421 12.90 13.70 12.73
CA SER A 421 13.25 12.92 11.54
C SER A 421 14.75 12.57 11.52
N LYS A 422 15.60 13.54 11.88
CA LYS A 422 17.05 13.33 11.97
C LYS A 422 17.41 12.33 13.07
N GLU A 423 16.86 12.51 14.27
CA GLU A 423 17.09 11.61 15.41
C GLU A 423 16.71 10.16 15.09
N ILE A 424 15.52 9.96 14.53
CA ILE A 424 15.03 8.64 14.11
C ILE A 424 15.91 8.07 12.98
N MET A 425 16.41 8.89 12.04
CA MET A 425 17.33 8.45 10.99
C MET A 425 18.69 8.04 11.55
N GLU A 426 19.24 8.74 12.54
CA GLU A 426 20.49 8.39 13.20
C GLU A 426 20.36 7.04 13.94
N TYR A 427 19.24 6.80 14.61
CA TYR A 427 18.89 5.49 15.17
C TYR A 427 18.83 4.41 14.08
N THR A 428 18.13 4.70 12.96
CA THR A 428 18.00 3.77 11.83
C THR A 428 19.36 3.39 11.24
N ILE A 429 20.27 4.35 11.06
CA ILE A 429 21.64 4.08 10.60
C ILE A 429 22.40 3.19 11.59
N THR A 430 22.23 3.41 12.90
CA THR A 430 22.94 2.66 13.92
C THR A 430 22.50 1.21 14.01
N HIS A 431 21.20 0.93 13.83
CA HIS A 431 20.62 -0.38 14.13
C HIS A 431 20.26 -1.22 12.91
N PHE A 432 20.13 -0.62 11.73
CA PHE A 432 19.68 -1.32 10.52
C PHE A 432 20.69 -1.32 9.38
N PHE A 433 21.64 -0.38 9.35
CA PHE A 433 22.57 -0.24 8.23
C PHE A 433 23.59 -1.38 8.18
N ASP A 434 23.75 -1.98 7.01
CA ASP A 434 24.79 -2.95 6.68
C ASP A 434 25.90 -2.29 5.85
N SER A 435 27.06 -2.08 6.47
CA SER A 435 28.22 -1.49 5.78
C SER A 435 28.81 -2.38 4.69
N THR A 436 28.47 -3.68 4.66
CA THR A 436 28.97 -4.64 3.66
C THR A 436 28.25 -4.46 2.32
N SER A 437 26.93 -4.33 2.36
CA SER A 437 26.11 -4.09 1.17
C SER A 437 25.86 -2.61 0.91
N GLY A 438 25.98 -1.74 1.91
CA GLY A 438 25.60 -0.33 1.85
C GLY A 438 24.09 -0.12 1.84
N MET A 439 23.31 -1.11 2.31
CA MET A 439 21.86 -1.10 2.38
C MET A 439 21.39 -1.23 3.84
N PHE A 440 20.07 -1.24 4.06
CA PHE A 440 19.48 -1.41 5.37
C PHE A 440 18.74 -2.75 5.45
N PHE A 441 19.03 -3.51 6.51
CA PHE A 441 18.24 -4.68 6.83
C PHE A 441 16.82 -4.29 7.24
N TYR A 442 15.87 -5.21 7.05
CA TYR A 442 14.48 -4.99 7.44
C TYR A 442 14.27 -5.03 8.97
N THR A 443 15.08 -5.82 9.69
CA THR A 443 15.06 -5.97 11.16
C THR A 443 16.21 -5.24 11.81
N SER A 444 16.01 -4.73 13.02
CA SER A 444 17.06 -4.15 13.87
C SER A 444 18.11 -5.20 14.29
N ASN A 445 19.32 -4.76 14.63
CA ASN A 445 20.32 -5.61 15.27
C ASN A 445 19.99 -5.92 16.74
N GLU A 446 18.97 -5.29 17.31
CA GLU A 446 18.43 -5.59 18.64
C GLU A 446 17.41 -6.73 18.63
N ASP A 447 16.86 -7.06 17.45
CA ASP A 447 15.86 -8.11 17.31
C ASP A 447 16.48 -9.51 17.40
N PRO A 448 15.74 -10.51 17.89
CA PRO A 448 16.18 -11.90 17.83
C PRO A 448 16.48 -12.32 16.39
N ASN A 449 17.58 -13.01 16.19
CA ASN A 449 17.97 -13.47 14.86
C ASN A 449 16.97 -14.52 14.34
N LEU A 450 16.37 -14.24 13.19
CA LEU A 450 15.73 -15.23 12.33
C LEU A 450 16.82 -15.97 11.51
N ILE A 451 16.39 -17.00 10.75
CA ILE A 451 17.30 -17.75 9.87
C ILE A 451 17.97 -16.89 8.78
N ALA A 452 17.40 -15.72 8.48
CA ALA A 452 17.98 -14.70 7.62
C ALA A 452 17.50 -13.30 8.02
N ARG A 453 18.36 -12.28 7.84
CA ARG A 453 17.96 -10.87 7.85
C ARG A 453 17.75 -10.43 6.42
N LYS A 454 16.57 -9.91 6.13
CA LYS A 454 16.15 -9.54 4.76
C LYS A 454 16.46 -8.07 4.46
N THR A 455 16.75 -7.80 3.20
CA THR A 455 16.90 -6.44 2.65
C THR A 455 15.79 -6.22 1.61
N GLU A 456 14.88 -5.31 1.90
CA GLU A 456 13.75 -5.02 1.05
C GLU A 456 14.08 -3.85 0.11
N VAL A 457 14.07 -4.07 -1.20
CA VAL A 457 14.45 -3.05 -2.20
C VAL A 457 13.45 -2.90 -3.34
N ILE A 458 12.58 -3.90 -3.58
CA ILE A 458 11.58 -3.87 -4.63
C ILE A 458 10.33 -3.17 -4.09
N ASP A 459 9.85 -2.17 -4.82
CA ASP A 459 8.63 -1.47 -4.48
C ASP A 459 7.42 -2.33 -4.89
N GLY A 460 6.55 -2.59 -3.91
CA GLY A 460 5.29 -3.30 -4.07
C GLY A 460 4.09 -2.35 -4.02
N VAL A 461 2.99 -2.78 -3.39
CA VAL A 461 1.84 -1.90 -3.10
C VAL A 461 2.25 -0.78 -2.15
N ILE A 462 3.13 -1.06 -1.19
CA ILE A 462 3.87 -0.06 -0.41
C ILE A 462 5.30 -0.01 -0.96
N SER A 463 5.90 1.19 -1.01
CA SER A 463 7.30 1.35 -1.39
C SER A 463 8.22 0.62 -0.40
N SER A 464 9.32 0.06 -0.91
CA SER A 464 10.28 -0.65 -0.09
C SER A 464 10.91 0.25 0.97
N SER A 465 11.19 -0.32 2.14
CA SER A 465 11.82 0.42 3.24
C SER A 465 13.12 1.10 2.81
N ASN A 466 13.96 0.40 2.04
CA ASN A 466 15.22 0.95 1.54
C ASN A 466 15.01 2.11 0.55
N SER A 467 14.02 2.04 -0.34
CA SER A 467 13.76 3.12 -1.29
C SER A 467 13.30 4.40 -0.58
N ILE A 468 12.47 4.26 0.45
CA ILE A 468 12.02 5.39 1.29
C ILE A 468 13.19 5.95 2.11
N ILE A 469 14.00 5.08 2.74
CA ILE A 469 15.20 5.50 3.50
C ILE A 469 16.17 6.24 2.59
N GLY A 470 16.42 5.75 1.38
CA GLY A 470 17.29 6.42 0.40
C GLY A 470 16.84 7.85 0.08
N ASN A 471 15.54 8.05 -0.17
CA ASN A 471 14.97 9.38 -0.39
C ASN A 471 15.02 10.26 0.87
N ASN A 472 14.77 9.70 2.05
CA ASN A 472 14.85 10.42 3.31
C ASN A 472 16.29 10.87 3.64
N LEU A 473 17.27 10.01 3.41
CA LEU A 473 18.69 10.34 3.56
C LEU A 473 19.12 11.47 2.62
N PHE A 474 18.64 11.45 1.38
CA PHE A 474 18.87 12.52 0.43
C PHE A 474 18.31 13.85 0.96
N LYS A 475 17.05 13.90 1.37
CA LYS A 475 16.41 15.11 1.89
C LYS A 475 17.08 15.62 3.17
N LEU A 476 17.24 14.75 4.19
CA LEU A 476 17.88 15.14 5.45
C LEU A 476 19.33 15.57 5.26
N GLY A 477 20.06 14.91 4.36
CA GLY A 477 21.42 15.28 4.00
C GLY A 477 21.51 16.71 3.45
N HIS A 478 20.51 17.17 2.67
CA HIS A 478 20.42 18.55 2.19
C HIS A 478 20.00 19.52 3.31
N TYR A 479 18.90 19.23 4.03
CA TYR A 479 18.45 20.09 5.14
C TYR A 479 19.54 20.37 6.19
N PHE A 480 20.34 19.36 6.52
CA PHE A 480 21.39 19.47 7.54
C PHE A 480 22.81 19.64 6.97
N SER A 481 22.98 19.76 5.65
CA SER A 481 24.27 19.79 4.96
C SER A 481 25.16 18.59 5.35
N ASP A 482 24.55 17.42 5.60
CA ASP A 482 25.22 16.19 6.02
C ASP A 482 25.65 15.34 4.82
N LYS A 483 26.91 15.50 4.42
CA LYS A 483 27.50 14.75 3.31
C LYS A 483 27.57 13.23 3.53
N LYS A 484 27.49 12.75 4.78
CA LYS A 484 27.46 11.31 5.05
C LYS A 484 26.12 10.73 4.63
N MET A 485 25.02 11.40 4.99
CA MET A 485 23.67 10.96 4.60
C MET A 485 23.49 10.96 3.08
N THR A 486 23.90 12.04 2.39
CA THR A 486 23.79 12.10 0.91
C THR A 486 24.62 11.03 0.22
N LYS A 487 25.85 10.73 0.71
CA LYS A 487 26.68 9.67 0.17
C LYS A 487 26.08 8.26 0.38
N ILE A 488 25.47 7.99 1.54
CA ILE A 488 24.77 6.71 1.77
C ILE A 488 23.62 6.57 0.78
N SER A 489 22.80 7.61 0.63
CA SER A 489 21.68 7.64 -0.33
C SER A 489 22.12 7.35 -1.77
N GLU A 490 23.17 8.04 -2.22
CA GLU A 490 23.77 7.85 -3.55
C GLU A 490 24.32 6.45 -3.76
N GLN A 491 25.01 5.89 -2.76
CA GLN A 491 25.53 4.52 -2.80
C GLN A 491 24.42 3.47 -2.86
N MET A 492 23.34 3.65 -2.09
CA MET A 492 22.19 2.75 -2.13
C MET A 492 21.59 2.70 -3.54
N LEU A 493 21.41 3.85 -4.18
CA LEU A 493 20.91 3.93 -5.55
C LEU A 493 21.89 3.29 -6.56
N ASN A 494 23.19 3.55 -6.39
CA ASN A 494 24.22 3.00 -7.26
C ASN A 494 24.30 1.47 -7.21
N ASN A 495 24.03 0.88 -6.05
CA ASN A 495 23.97 -0.58 -5.88
C ASN A 495 22.86 -1.23 -6.73
N LEU A 496 21.79 -0.51 -7.02
CA LEU A 496 20.59 -1.00 -7.69
C LEU A 496 20.38 -0.42 -9.10
N LYS A 497 21.31 0.39 -9.59
CA LYS A 497 21.13 1.13 -10.85
C LYS A 497 20.72 0.23 -12.02
N ILE A 498 21.32 -0.94 -12.13
CA ILE A 498 21.06 -1.89 -13.24
C ILE A 498 19.63 -2.46 -13.13
N GLU A 499 19.23 -2.87 -11.93
CA GLU A 499 17.91 -3.43 -11.65
C GLU A 499 16.82 -2.39 -11.87
N ILE A 500 17.02 -1.19 -11.38
CA ILE A 500 16.11 -0.05 -11.54
C ILE A 500 15.88 0.26 -13.03
N THR A 501 16.94 0.34 -13.84
CA THR A 501 16.81 0.66 -15.26
C THR A 501 16.15 -0.46 -16.07
N LYS A 502 16.25 -1.73 -15.62
CA LYS A 502 15.56 -2.87 -16.25
C LYS A 502 14.08 -2.97 -15.88
N ASN A 503 13.70 -2.57 -14.67
CA ASN A 503 12.34 -2.64 -14.16
C ASN A 503 11.94 -1.38 -13.37
N PRO A 504 11.90 -0.20 -14.00
CA PRO A 504 11.69 1.07 -13.29
C PRO A 504 10.36 1.13 -12.53
N LEU A 505 9.33 0.40 -12.98
CA LEU A 505 8.02 0.39 -12.33
C LEU A 505 7.99 -0.47 -11.06
N GLY A 506 8.85 -1.48 -10.95
CA GLY A 506 9.07 -2.22 -9.70
C GLY A 506 10.05 -1.54 -8.74
N TYR A 507 10.63 -0.40 -9.14
CA TYR A 507 11.55 0.44 -8.36
C TYR A 507 11.15 1.92 -8.41
N SER A 508 9.86 2.20 -8.47
CA SER A 508 9.32 3.54 -8.74
C SER A 508 9.78 4.60 -7.73
N ASN A 509 9.89 4.23 -6.46
CA ASN A 509 10.35 5.16 -5.44
C ASN A 509 11.87 5.41 -5.50
N TRP A 510 12.66 4.45 -6.01
CA TRP A 510 14.07 4.69 -6.37
C TRP A 510 14.21 5.61 -7.59
N MET A 511 13.27 5.54 -8.52
CA MET A 511 13.25 6.46 -9.68
C MET A 511 13.03 7.91 -9.23
N HIS A 512 12.30 8.17 -8.12
CA HIS A 512 12.24 9.50 -7.52
C HIS A 512 13.62 9.98 -7.08
N LEU A 513 14.39 9.11 -6.40
CA LEU A 513 15.76 9.43 -5.97
C LEU A 513 16.69 9.64 -7.16
N MET A 514 16.62 8.77 -8.17
CA MET A 514 17.41 8.90 -9.39
C MET A 514 17.13 10.23 -10.10
N THR A 515 15.87 10.64 -10.16
CA THR A 515 15.47 11.94 -10.74
C THR A 515 16.01 13.10 -9.89
N ASN A 516 16.00 13.01 -8.57
CA ASN A 516 16.57 14.03 -7.70
C ASN A 516 18.08 14.21 -7.91
N LEU A 517 18.81 13.13 -8.19
CA LEU A 517 20.26 13.17 -8.44
C LEU A 517 20.63 13.61 -9.85
N THR A 518 19.69 13.60 -10.80
CA THR A 518 19.93 14.03 -12.19
C THR A 518 19.44 15.45 -12.49
N GLN A 519 18.66 16.04 -11.59
CA GLN A 519 18.11 17.40 -11.73
C GLN A 519 18.67 18.32 -10.65
N PRO A 520 18.72 19.64 -10.89
CA PRO A 520 18.98 20.58 -9.81
C PRO A 520 17.97 20.38 -8.68
N PHE A 521 18.47 20.22 -7.46
CA PHE A 521 17.65 20.16 -6.27
C PHE A 521 17.53 21.57 -5.68
N TYR A 522 16.31 22.03 -5.51
CA TYR A 522 15.99 23.30 -4.87
C TYR A 522 15.27 23.02 -3.54
N GLU A 523 15.77 23.62 -2.47
CA GLU A 523 15.16 23.63 -1.14
C GLU A 523 14.11 24.72 -1.01
#